data_cf39e1c30ac1f130caa0d223094993f0
#
_entry.id   cf39e1c30ac1f130caa0d223094993f0
#
_cell.length_a   1.000
_cell.length_b   1.000
_cell.length_c   1.000
_cell.angle_alpha   90.00
_cell.angle_beta   90.00
_cell.angle_gamma   90.00
#
_symmetry.space_group_name_H-M   'P 1'
#
loop_
_entity.id
_entity.type
_entity.pdbx_description
1 polymer ?
#
loop_
_entity_poly.entity_id
_entity_poly.type
_entity_poly.pdbx_seq_one_letter_code
_entity_poly.pdbx_strand_id
1 'polypeptide(L)'
;MYIGKLAKLSGATPKAIRLYEAIGLIPTPARLGRYRIYTNEDVSLVHMIRRAQAVGFSLADLKDLAKAKSSTGQLSLEIACRMIAGKREKLRKHIEDTLKQDQQLLELHEELNRTYGQVF
;
A
#
# COMPACT_ATOMS: atom_id res chain seq x y z
N MET A 1 -17.12 14.67 12.26
CA MET A 1 -17.53 14.97 10.87
C MET A 1 -18.25 13.78 10.23
N TYR A 2 -19.04 14.02 9.23
CA TYR A 2 -19.70 12.96 8.47
C TYR A 2 -18.79 12.40 7.39
N ILE A 3 -19.15 11.27 6.81
CA ILE A 3 -18.33 10.53 5.84
C ILE A 3 -17.93 11.35 4.61
N GLY A 4 -18.81 12.24 4.13
CA GLY A 4 -18.48 13.09 2.98
C GLY A 4 -17.31 14.01 3.21
N LYS A 5 -17.21 14.60 4.40
CA LYS A 5 -16.08 15.45 4.76
C LYS A 5 -14.81 14.63 4.98
N LEU A 6 -14.91 13.47 5.63
CA LEU A 6 -13.80 12.55 5.78
C LEU A 6 -13.24 12.13 4.42
N ALA A 7 -14.10 11.76 3.48
CA ALA A 7 -13.71 11.41 2.12
C ALA A 7 -12.93 12.55 1.44
N LYS A 8 -13.44 13.77 1.54
CA LYS A 8 -12.80 14.96 0.96
C LYS A 8 -11.41 15.21 1.53
N LEU A 9 -11.28 15.14 2.86
CA LEU A 9 -10.01 15.45 3.55
C LEU A 9 -8.97 14.33 3.41
N SER A 10 -9.40 13.09 3.33
CA SER A 10 -8.51 11.92 3.27
C SER A 10 -8.13 11.50 1.85
N GLY A 11 -8.89 11.93 0.86
CA GLY A 11 -8.72 11.50 -0.52
C GLY A 11 -9.33 10.14 -0.84
N ALA A 12 -10.06 9.53 0.10
CA ALA A 12 -10.74 8.26 -0.10
C ALA A 12 -12.20 8.47 -0.52
N THR A 13 -12.78 7.47 -1.17
CA THR A 13 -14.23 7.47 -1.44
C THR A 13 -15.00 7.02 -0.22
N PRO A 14 -16.27 7.42 -0.06
CA PRO A 14 -17.12 6.87 1.01
C PRO A 14 -17.19 5.35 1.01
N LYS A 15 -17.22 4.73 -0.17
CA LYS A 15 -17.20 3.27 -0.32
C LYS A 15 -15.94 2.64 0.27
N ALA A 16 -14.77 3.23 -0.01
CA ALA A 16 -13.50 2.78 0.52
C ALA A 16 -13.45 2.91 2.05
N ILE A 17 -13.92 4.02 2.58
CA ILE A 17 -13.98 4.26 4.03
C ILE A 17 -14.84 3.22 4.73
N ARG A 18 -16.01 2.90 4.19
CA ARG A 18 -16.88 1.85 4.73
C ARG A 18 -16.21 0.48 4.70
N LEU A 19 -15.45 0.20 3.64
CA LEU A 19 -14.67 -1.03 3.54
C LEU A 19 -13.58 -1.09 4.61
N TYR A 20 -12.83 -0.01 4.83
CA TYR A 20 -11.80 0.05 5.86
C TYR A 20 -12.38 -0.16 7.26
N GLU A 21 -13.54 0.40 7.53
CA GLU A 21 -14.28 0.16 8.77
C GLU A 21 -14.69 -1.30 8.90
N ALA A 22 -15.26 -1.88 7.83
CA ALA A 22 -15.75 -3.26 7.83
C ALA A 22 -14.65 -4.29 8.08
N ILE A 23 -13.44 -4.06 7.56
CA ILE A 23 -12.30 -4.96 7.76
C ILE A 23 -11.49 -4.65 9.03
N GLY A 24 -11.89 -3.62 9.77
CA GLY A 24 -11.26 -3.29 11.06
C GLY A 24 -9.99 -2.46 10.96
N LEU A 25 -9.72 -1.81 9.83
CA LEU A 25 -8.56 -0.92 9.69
C LEU A 25 -8.75 0.40 10.43
N ILE A 26 -9.97 0.90 10.48
CA ILE A 26 -10.30 2.10 11.25
C ILE A 26 -11.28 1.73 12.36
N PRO A 27 -11.26 2.47 13.48
CA PRO A 27 -12.19 2.21 14.58
C PRO A 27 -13.64 2.35 14.13
N THR A 28 -14.53 1.60 14.75
CA THR A 28 -15.97 1.78 14.55
C THR A 28 -16.35 3.18 15.04
N PRO A 29 -16.89 4.05 14.17
CA PRO A 29 -17.20 5.41 14.55
C PRO A 29 -18.38 5.48 15.49
N ALA A 30 -18.43 6.54 16.33
CA ALA A 30 -19.61 6.91 17.06
C ALA A 30 -20.73 7.29 16.07
N ARG A 31 -21.98 7.27 16.54
CA ARG A 31 -23.12 7.60 15.69
C ARG A 31 -23.93 8.74 16.30
N LEU A 32 -24.42 9.62 15.43
CA LEU A 32 -25.44 10.58 15.76
C LEU A 32 -26.71 10.15 15.00
N GLY A 33 -27.65 9.53 15.73
CA GLY A 33 -28.77 8.85 15.12
C GLY A 33 -28.27 7.68 14.26
N ARG A 34 -28.61 7.68 12.96
CA ARG A 34 -28.14 6.66 12.00
C ARG A 34 -26.86 7.04 11.27
N TYR A 35 -26.31 8.25 11.53
CA TYR A 35 -25.12 8.72 10.82
C TYR A 35 -23.85 8.46 11.61
N ARG A 36 -22.81 8.01 10.91
CA ARG A 36 -21.47 7.83 11.46
C ARG A 36 -20.79 9.18 11.64
N ILE A 37 -20.10 9.34 12.77
CA ILE A 37 -19.33 10.54 13.08
C ILE A 37 -17.86 10.16 13.16
N TYR A 38 -17.03 10.76 12.33
CA TYR A 38 -15.60 10.50 12.24
C TYR A 38 -14.78 11.63 12.89
N THR A 39 -13.54 11.31 13.22
CA THR A 39 -12.60 12.22 13.91
C THR A 39 -11.46 12.65 12.99
N ASN A 40 -10.65 13.62 13.45
CA ASN A 40 -9.44 14.03 12.73
C ASN A 40 -8.40 12.90 12.65
N GLU A 41 -8.32 12.05 13.68
CA GLU A 41 -7.47 10.86 13.66
C GLU A 41 -7.87 9.90 12.57
N ASP A 42 -9.17 9.75 12.32
CA ASP A 42 -9.68 8.94 11.21
C ASP A 42 -9.21 9.49 9.87
N VAL A 43 -9.17 10.81 9.69
CA VAL A 43 -8.65 11.45 8.48
C VAL A 43 -7.20 11.02 8.22
N SER A 44 -6.36 11.14 9.23
CA SER A 44 -4.93 10.80 9.13
C SER A 44 -4.73 9.32 8.82
N LEU A 45 -5.48 8.45 9.49
CA LEU A 45 -5.38 7.02 9.30
C LEU A 45 -5.85 6.60 7.89
N VAL A 46 -6.99 7.10 7.44
CA VAL A 46 -7.50 6.81 6.10
C VAL A 46 -6.54 7.32 5.03
N HIS A 47 -5.96 8.50 5.23
CA HIS A 47 -4.95 9.04 4.32
C HIS A 47 -3.74 8.11 4.22
N MET A 48 -3.23 7.60 5.35
CA MET A 48 -2.11 6.65 5.36
C MET A 48 -2.47 5.33 4.68
N ILE A 49 -3.68 4.80 4.89
CA ILE A 49 -4.15 3.59 4.23
C ILE A 49 -4.17 3.78 2.71
N ARG A 50 -4.65 4.93 2.25
CA ARG A 50 -4.67 5.28 0.82
C ARG A 50 -3.24 5.32 0.24
N ARG A 51 -2.31 5.93 0.96
CA ARG A 51 -0.89 5.96 0.55
C ARG A 51 -0.30 4.56 0.46
N ALA A 52 -0.60 3.69 1.42
CA ALA A 52 -0.14 2.31 1.41
C ALA A 52 -0.63 1.56 0.15
N GLN A 53 -1.91 1.70 -0.19
CA GLN A 53 -2.46 1.11 -1.40
C GLN A 53 -1.80 1.65 -2.67
N ALA A 54 -1.54 2.95 -2.70
CA ALA A 54 -0.89 3.60 -3.85
C ALA A 54 0.53 3.08 -4.12
N VAL A 55 1.23 2.63 -3.08
CA VAL A 55 2.59 2.07 -3.22
C VAL A 55 2.61 0.54 -3.24
N GLY A 56 1.47 -0.10 -3.43
CA GLY A 56 1.39 -1.52 -3.74
C GLY A 56 0.93 -2.45 -2.63
N PHE A 57 0.44 -1.95 -1.50
CA PHE A 57 -0.22 -2.81 -0.53
C PHE A 57 -1.60 -3.22 -1.04
N SER A 58 -1.85 -4.52 -1.06
CA SER A 58 -3.14 -5.07 -1.45
C SER A 58 -4.15 -4.99 -0.32
N LEU A 59 -5.42 -5.16 -0.65
CA LEU A 59 -6.47 -5.28 0.35
C LEU A 59 -6.22 -6.47 1.29
N ALA A 60 -5.66 -7.57 0.77
CA ALA A 60 -5.28 -8.73 1.58
C ALA A 60 -4.21 -8.38 2.60
N ASP A 61 -3.18 -7.60 2.20
CA ASP A 61 -2.16 -7.09 3.11
C ASP A 61 -2.78 -6.26 4.24
N LEU A 62 -3.71 -5.39 3.90
CA LEU A 62 -4.40 -4.53 4.87
C LEU A 62 -5.28 -5.34 5.81
N LYS A 63 -5.94 -6.39 5.32
CA LYS A 63 -6.69 -7.31 6.17
C LYS A 63 -5.80 -8.03 7.18
N ASP A 64 -4.61 -8.46 6.76
CA ASP A 64 -3.64 -9.09 7.64
C ASP A 64 -3.18 -8.14 8.73
N LEU A 65 -2.92 -6.87 8.38
CA LEU A 65 -2.58 -5.83 9.35
C LEU A 65 -3.72 -5.60 10.36
N ALA A 66 -4.95 -5.58 9.90
CA ALA A 66 -6.12 -5.42 10.75
C ALA A 66 -6.29 -6.57 11.75
N LYS A 67 -6.00 -7.80 11.32
CA LYS A 67 -6.04 -8.99 12.19
C LYS A 67 -4.97 -8.96 13.28
N ALA A 68 -3.85 -8.30 13.04
CA ALA A 68 -2.71 -8.24 13.95
C ALA A 68 -2.77 -7.03 14.90
N LYS A 69 -3.97 -6.58 15.28
CA LYS A 69 -4.16 -5.48 16.22
C LYS A 69 -3.56 -5.79 17.58
N SER A 70 -3.11 -4.73 18.26
CA SER A 70 -2.67 -4.82 19.66
C SER A 70 -3.85 -5.17 20.59
N SER A 71 -3.53 -5.50 21.86
CA SER A 71 -4.55 -5.76 22.89
C SER A 71 -5.49 -4.59 23.13
N THR A 72 -5.08 -3.38 22.79
CA THR A 72 -5.90 -2.16 22.89
C THR A 72 -6.78 -1.90 21.67
N GLY A 73 -6.74 -2.79 20.67
CA GLY A 73 -7.51 -2.62 19.43
C GLY A 73 -6.87 -1.69 18.40
N GLN A 74 -5.67 -1.20 18.67
CA GLN A 74 -4.93 -0.34 17.73
C GLN A 74 -4.10 -1.18 16.76
N LEU A 75 -3.91 -0.64 15.55
CA LEU A 75 -3.02 -1.25 14.57
C LEU A 75 -1.58 -1.27 15.08
N SER A 76 -0.89 -2.39 14.89
CA SER A 76 0.50 -2.54 15.34
C SER A 76 1.45 -1.77 14.42
N LEU A 77 2.12 -0.77 14.96
CA LEU A 77 3.16 -0.02 14.25
C LEU A 77 4.32 -0.94 13.85
N GLU A 78 4.70 -1.86 14.74
CA GLU A 78 5.78 -2.82 14.49
C GLU A 78 5.47 -3.70 13.27
N ILE A 79 4.26 -4.25 13.21
CA ILE A 79 3.85 -5.11 12.09
C ILE A 79 3.75 -4.31 10.80
N ALA A 80 3.19 -3.10 10.85
CA ALA A 80 3.14 -2.21 9.69
C ALA A 80 4.55 -1.90 9.15
N CYS A 81 5.50 -1.59 10.03
CA CYS A 81 6.88 -1.33 9.63
C CYS A 81 7.55 -2.56 9.03
N ARG A 82 7.31 -3.75 9.56
CA ARG A 82 7.82 -5.00 8.98
C ARG A 82 7.26 -5.25 7.59
N MET A 83 5.97 -5.00 7.39
CA MET A 83 5.32 -5.15 6.09
C MET A 83 5.93 -4.19 5.06
N ILE A 84 6.20 -2.95 5.45
CA ILE A 84 6.87 -1.96 4.60
C ILE A 84 8.28 -2.42 4.25
N ALA A 85 9.05 -2.87 5.24
CA ALA A 85 10.41 -3.36 5.03
C ALA A 85 10.43 -4.56 4.07
N GLY A 86 9.50 -5.50 4.23
CA GLY A 86 9.36 -6.65 3.35
C GLY A 86 9.05 -6.28 1.90
N LYS A 87 8.18 -5.31 1.68
CA LYS A 87 7.89 -4.79 0.34
C LYS A 87 9.11 -4.11 -0.29
N ARG A 88 9.82 -3.31 0.49
CA ARG A 88 11.05 -2.65 0.00
C ARG A 88 12.11 -3.66 -0.41
N GLU A 89 12.27 -4.72 0.37
CA GLU A 89 13.23 -5.79 0.05
C GLU A 89 12.88 -6.49 -1.27
N LYS A 90 11.62 -6.83 -1.47
CA LYS A 90 11.15 -7.42 -2.74
C LYS A 90 11.40 -6.49 -3.93
N LEU A 91 11.13 -5.20 -3.77
CA LEU A 91 11.38 -4.20 -4.81
C LEU A 91 12.86 -4.06 -5.12
N ARG A 92 13.72 -4.04 -4.09
CA ARG A 92 15.18 -3.97 -4.28
C ARG A 92 15.71 -5.18 -5.03
N LYS A 93 15.21 -6.37 -4.68
CA LYS A 93 15.58 -7.59 -5.40
C LYS A 93 15.14 -7.53 -6.86
N HIS A 94 13.93 -7.05 -7.12
CA HIS A 94 13.43 -6.88 -8.48
C HIS A 94 14.27 -5.89 -9.28
N ILE A 95 14.69 -4.79 -8.68
CA ILE A 95 15.60 -3.81 -9.31
C ILE A 95 16.91 -4.49 -9.65
N GLU A 96 17.50 -5.24 -8.73
CA GLU A 96 18.76 -5.95 -8.93
C GLU A 96 18.65 -6.97 -10.06
N ASP A 97 17.58 -7.78 -10.08
CA ASP A 97 17.34 -8.77 -11.13
C ASP A 97 17.14 -8.10 -12.50
N THR A 98 16.45 -6.97 -12.51
CA THR A 98 16.20 -6.20 -13.73
C THR A 98 17.49 -5.59 -14.28
N LEU A 99 18.36 -5.10 -13.42
CA LEU A 99 19.70 -4.60 -13.83
C LEU A 99 20.57 -5.71 -14.42
N LYS A 100 20.53 -6.90 -13.83
CA LYS A 100 21.24 -8.07 -14.38
C LYS A 100 20.72 -8.45 -15.76
N GLN A 101 19.41 -8.45 -15.95
CA GLN A 101 18.80 -8.73 -17.24
C GLN A 101 19.19 -7.70 -18.28
N ASP A 102 19.19 -6.43 -17.92
CA ASP A 102 19.63 -5.34 -18.80
C ASP A 102 21.08 -5.56 -19.25
N GLN A 103 21.97 -5.91 -18.30
CA GLN A 103 23.38 -6.19 -18.58
C GLN A 103 23.54 -7.37 -19.53
N GLN A 104 22.77 -8.45 -19.34
CA GLN A 104 22.80 -9.61 -20.21
C GLN A 104 22.33 -9.27 -21.63
N LEU A 105 21.32 -8.40 -21.76
CA LEU A 105 20.87 -7.92 -23.06
C LEU A 105 21.94 -7.08 -23.76
N LEU A 106 22.65 -6.24 -23.00
CA LEU A 106 23.75 -5.46 -23.56
C LEU A 106 24.88 -6.37 -24.06
N GLU A 107 25.24 -7.39 -23.29
CA GLU A 107 26.25 -8.39 -23.68
C GLU A 107 25.84 -9.14 -24.94
N LEU A 108 24.57 -9.50 -25.04
CA LEU A 108 24.01 -10.14 -26.24
C LEU A 108 24.10 -9.23 -27.46
N HIS A 109 23.76 -7.95 -27.28
CA HIS A 109 23.85 -6.94 -28.33
C HIS A 109 25.30 -6.80 -28.84
N GLU A 110 26.28 -6.72 -27.92
CA GLU A 110 27.67 -6.63 -28.26
C GLU A 110 28.19 -7.88 -28.97
N GLU A 111 27.75 -9.06 -28.53
CA GLU A 111 28.11 -10.34 -29.16
C GLU A 111 27.57 -10.42 -30.58
N LEU A 112 26.33 -10.02 -30.80
CA LEU A 112 25.72 -9.97 -32.14
C LEU A 112 26.50 -9.03 -33.05
N ASN A 113 26.90 -7.87 -32.56
CA ASN A 113 27.68 -6.91 -33.32
C ASN A 113 29.08 -7.45 -33.67
N ARG A 114 29.74 -8.14 -32.75
CA ARG A 114 31.05 -8.76 -33.02
C ARG A 114 30.95 -9.87 -34.05
N THR A 115 29.89 -10.69 -33.99
CA THR A 115 29.72 -11.87 -34.83
C THR A 115 29.17 -11.51 -36.22
N TYR A 116 28.20 -10.60 -36.25
CA TYR A 116 27.45 -10.26 -37.46
C TYR A 116 27.41 -8.76 -37.78
N GLY A 117 28.33 -7.99 -37.22
CA GLY A 117 28.27 -6.52 -37.22
C GLY A 117 28.23 -5.85 -38.58
N GLN A 118 28.55 -6.58 -39.66
CA GLN A 118 28.46 -6.04 -41.02
C GLN A 118 27.10 -6.31 -41.65
N VAL A 119 26.23 -7.03 -40.97
CA VAL A 119 24.90 -7.43 -41.41
C VAL A 119 23.82 -6.54 -40.82
N PHE A 120 24.11 -5.95 -39.68
CA PHE A 120 23.13 -5.14 -38.92
C PHE A 120 23.36 -3.65 -39.01
#